data_9a68701038a5df6f4062edb15de5c061
#
_entry.id   9a68701038a5df6f4062edb15de5c061
#
_cell.length_a   1.000
_cell.length_b   1.000
_cell.length_c   1.000
_cell.angle_alpha   90.00
_cell.angle_beta   90.00
_cell.angle_gamma   90.00
#
_symmetry.space_group_name_H-M   'P 1'
#
loop_
_entity.id
_entity.type
_entity.pdbx_description
1 polymer ?
#
loop_
_entity_poly.entity_id
_entity_poly.type
_entity_poly.pdbx_seq_one_letter_code
_entity_poly.pdbx_strand_id
1 'polypeptide(L)'
;MSHDMYSSPLASRYASDYMLHLFSDDSRYQTWRRLWTALARAQCQLGLPITEAQVAELEAHITDIDYDAAAQREREVRHDVMAHIYAYGKAAPSAAGILHLGATSCYVTDNADLILYRDGLVYLRAQLLTVLNNLAAFAEKYAATPTLGYTHYQPAQPVTVGKRAALWLQDLLSDLEELDFVLGSLRFLGCRGTTGTEASFMDLFEGDEAKIDEMNRRIAAEFGFDACFTVCGQTYPRKVDARILNCLSSMAQSVYRMANDIRLLQHDRQLEEPFEEHQIGSSAMAYKRNPMRCERICSLSRYLMADAMNAPMTASVQWMERTLDDSANRRLSMPEGFLCADAILRLAQNVTNGLR
;
A
#
# COMPACT_ATOMS: atom_id res chain seq x y z
N MET A 1 -22.25 2.86 12.22
CA MET A 1 -22.19 1.67 11.34
C MET A 1 -23.20 0.68 11.83
N SER A 2 -23.91 0.03 10.94
CA SER A 2 -24.82 -1.06 11.26
C SER A 2 -24.02 -2.26 11.78
N HIS A 3 -24.47 -2.92 12.86
CA HIS A 3 -23.79 -4.07 13.46
C HIS A 3 -24.33 -5.41 12.91
N ASP A 4 -25.22 -5.36 11.94
CA ASP A 4 -25.86 -6.52 11.31
C ASP A 4 -25.21 -6.94 9.98
N MET A 5 -24.11 -6.30 9.60
CA MET A 5 -23.35 -6.61 8.40
C MET A 5 -21.90 -6.98 8.71
N TYR A 6 -21.34 -7.88 7.90
CA TYR A 6 -19.93 -8.24 8.02
C TYR A 6 -19.02 -7.04 7.79
N SER A 7 -18.02 -6.89 8.67
CA SER A 7 -16.92 -5.93 8.52
C SER A 7 -15.59 -6.64 8.79
N SER A 8 -14.60 -6.38 7.93
CA SER A 8 -13.28 -6.98 8.09
C SER A 8 -12.63 -6.54 9.41
N PRO A 9 -12.09 -7.48 10.22
CA PRO A 9 -11.33 -7.14 11.42
C PRO A 9 -10.08 -6.30 11.13
N LEU A 10 -9.50 -6.37 9.94
CA LEU A 10 -8.42 -5.46 9.54
C LEU A 10 -8.87 -4.00 9.65
N ALA A 11 -10.06 -3.69 9.13
CA ALA A 11 -10.62 -2.35 9.19
C ALA A 11 -11.12 -1.95 10.58
N SER A 12 -11.80 -2.86 11.29
CA SER A 12 -12.49 -2.51 12.54
C SER A 12 -11.61 -2.58 13.79
N ARG A 13 -10.41 -3.23 13.74
CA ARG A 13 -9.61 -3.53 14.93
C ARG A 13 -8.11 -3.35 14.79
N TYR A 14 -7.52 -3.52 13.61
CA TYR A 14 -6.08 -3.75 13.52
C TYR A 14 -5.32 -2.66 12.79
N ALA A 15 -5.79 -2.23 11.62
CA ALA A 15 -5.10 -1.21 10.82
C ALA A 15 -5.23 0.19 11.44
N SER A 16 -4.32 1.09 11.07
CA SER A 16 -4.37 2.50 11.46
C SER A 16 -5.40 3.27 10.64
N ASP A 17 -5.89 4.38 11.22
CA ASP A 17 -6.78 5.30 10.52
C ASP A 17 -6.13 5.85 9.23
N TYR A 18 -4.81 6.08 9.24
CA TYR A 18 -4.08 6.50 8.06
C TYR A 18 -4.20 5.49 6.91
N MET A 19 -3.89 4.21 7.19
CA MET A 19 -3.92 3.18 6.17
C MET A 19 -5.34 2.89 5.69
N LEU A 20 -6.32 2.95 6.59
CA LEU A 20 -7.75 2.85 6.24
C LEU A 20 -8.19 3.99 5.33
N HIS A 21 -7.77 5.23 5.63
CA HIS A 21 -8.07 6.38 4.79
C HIS A 21 -7.37 6.28 3.43
N LEU A 22 -6.10 5.87 3.39
CA LEU A 22 -5.33 5.73 2.16
C LEU A 22 -6.01 4.82 1.13
N PHE A 23 -6.61 3.71 1.59
CA PHE A 23 -7.32 2.76 0.73
C PHE A 23 -8.85 2.95 0.72
N SER A 24 -9.35 4.09 1.21
CA SER A 24 -10.76 4.44 1.15
C SER A 24 -11.21 4.83 -0.26
N ASP A 25 -12.52 4.81 -0.46
CA ASP A 25 -13.12 5.31 -1.69
C ASP A 25 -12.86 6.81 -1.89
N ASP A 26 -12.86 7.61 -0.81
CA ASP A 26 -12.50 9.02 -0.88
C ASP A 26 -11.09 9.23 -1.45
N SER A 27 -10.08 8.56 -0.91
CA SER A 27 -8.70 8.66 -1.42
C SER A 27 -8.59 8.19 -2.86
N ARG A 28 -9.24 7.09 -3.20
CA ARG A 28 -9.24 6.55 -4.57
C ARG A 28 -9.84 7.51 -5.58
N TYR A 29 -11.06 7.96 -5.34
CA TYR A 29 -11.79 8.78 -6.32
C TYR A 29 -11.29 10.22 -6.37
N GLN A 30 -10.81 10.78 -5.27
CA GLN A 30 -10.09 12.06 -5.28
C GLN A 30 -8.79 11.95 -6.10
N THR A 31 -8.07 10.84 -5.99
CA THR A 31 -6.87 10.60 -6.80
C THR A 31 -7.23 10.47 -8.29
N TRP A 32 -8.34 9.82 -8.65
CA TRP A 32 -8.81 9.83 -10.03
C TRP A 32 -9.12 11.23 -10.54
N ARG A 33 -9.79 12.07 -9.74
CA ARG A 33 -10.08 13.46 -10.11
C ARG A 33 -8.82 14.28 -10.27
N ARG A 34 -7.83 14.11 -9.38
CA ARG A 34 -6.51 14.73 -9.53
C ARG A 34 -5.83 14.31 -10.82
N LEU A 35 -5.89 13.03 -11.18
CA LEU A 35 -5.33 12.52 -12.43
C LEU A 35 -6.02 13.09 -13.66
N TRP A 36 -7.35 13.18 -13.69
CA TRP A 36 -8.08 13.82 -14.77
C TRP A 36 -7.75 15.31 -14.90
N THR A 37 -7.63 16.00 -13.77
CA THR A 37 -7.23 17.42 -13.74
C THR A 37 -5.82 17.61 -14.24
N ALA A 38 -4.86 16.77 -13.84
CA ALA A 38 -3.49 16.79 -14.32
C ALA A 38 -3.40 16.52 -15.84
N LEU A 39 -4.19 15.58 -16.34
CA LEU A 39 -4.29 15.31 -17.78
C LEU A 39 -4.79 16.54 -18.54
N ALA A 40 -5.91 17.13 -18.11
CA ALA A 40 -6.48 18.32 -18.76
C ALA A 40 -5.50 19.51 -18.72
N ARG A 41 -4.82 19.70 -17.58
CA ARG A 41 -3.79 20.75 -17.42
C ARG A 41 -2.63 20.54 -18.36
N ALA A 42 -2.08 19.32 -18.44
CA ALA A 42 -0.97 19.02 -19.35
C ALA A 42 -1.38 19.20 -20.82
N GLN A 43 -2.55 18.74 -21.20
CA GLN A 43 -3.12 18.91 -22.56
C GLN A 43 -3.33 20.38 -22.90
N CYS A 44 -3.89 21.19 -21.99
CA CYS A 44 -4.02 22.65 -22.16
C CYS A 44 -2.67 23.32 -22.42
N GLN A 45 -1.68 23.03 -21.58
CA GLN A 45 -0.35 23.60 -21.68
C GLN A 45 0.43 23.19 -22.95
N LEU A 46 0.05 22.07 -23.57
CA LEU A 46 0.65 21.54 -24.79
C LEU A 46 -0.13 21.94 -26.05
N GLY A 47 -1.17 22.78 -25.90
CA GLY A 47 -1.84 23.45 -27.00
C GLY A 47 -3.09 22.75 -27.52
N LEU A 48 -3.65 21.77 -26.81
CA LEU A 48 -5.00 21.28 -27.14
C LEU A 48 -6.06 22.32 -26.77
N PRO A 49 -7.26 22.28 -27.40
CA PRO A 49 -8.31 23.28 -27.21
C PRO A 49 -9.02 23.11 -25.85
N ILE A 50 -8.26 23.19 -24.78
CA ILE A 50 -8.71 23.15 -23.40
C ILE A 50 -8.34 24.49 -22.77
N THR A 51 -9.25 25.13 -22.05
CA THR A 51 -9.02 26.42 -21.44
C THR A 51 -8.53 26.29 -19.97
N GLU A 52 -7.75 27.28 -19.50
CA GLU A 52 -7.36 27.35 -18.10
C GLU A 52 -8.57 27.43 -17.15
N ALA A 53 -9.68 28.05 -17.58
CA ALA A 53 -10.90 28.11 -16.81
C ALA A 53 -11.53 26.72 -16.60
N GLN A 54 -11.49 25.84 -17.59
CA GLN A 54 -11.95 24.44 -17.46
C GLN A 54 -11.07 23.67 -16.49
N VAL A 55 -9.74 23.84 -16.56
CA VAL A 55 -8.81 23.21 -15.62
C VAL A 55 -9.07 23.70 -14.20
N ALA A 56 -9.26 25.01 -14.00
CA ALA A 56 -9.55 25.58 -12.67
C ALA A 56 -10.88 25.09 -12.11
N GLU A 57 -11.90 24.91 -12.95
CA GLU A 57 -13.17 24.32 -12.53
C GLU A 57 -13.02 22.88 -12.07
N LEU A 58 -12.21 22.05 -12.77
CA LEU A 58 -11.87 20.71 -12.30
C LEU A 58 -11.15 20.73 -10.96
N GLU A 59 -10.14 21.60 -10.80
CA GLU A 59 -9.40 21.74 -9.54
C GLU A 59 -10.31 22.08 -8.34
N ALA A 60 -11.30 22.94 -8.54
CA ALA A 60 -12.22 23.35 -7.50
C ALA A 60 -13.14 22.23 -7.00
N HIS A 61 -13.31 21.16 -7.80
CA HIS A 61 -14.25 20.08 -7.53
C HIS A 61 -13.59 18.70 -7.30
N ILE A 62 -12.33 18.67 -6.89
CA ILE A 62 -11.62 17.40 -6.65
C ILE A 62 -12.24 16.60 -5.50
N THR A 63 -12.70 17.27 -4.45
CA THR A 63 -13.09 16.64 -3.18
C THR A 63 -14.60 16.47 -3.00
N ASP A 64 -15.43 17.18 -3.74
CA ASP A 64 -16.89 17.16 -3.61
C ASP A 64 -17.53 16.08 -4.49
N ILE A 65 -17.31 14.82 -4.13
CA ILE A 65 -17.78 13.66 -4.89
C ILE A 65 -19.26 13.37 -4.59
N ASP A 66 -20.10 13.42 -5.60
CA ASP A 66 -21.50 12.95 -5.53
C ASP A 66 -21.52 11.41 -5.74
N TYR A 67 -21.40 10.68 -4.63
CA TYR A 67 -21.42 9.22 -4.62
C TYR A 67 -22.75 8.63 -5.07
N ASP A 68 -23.86 9.30 -4.78
CA ASP A 68 -25.20 8.82 -5.17
C ASP A 68 -25.36 8.89 -6.69
N ALA A 69 -24.96 10.01 -7.30
CA ALA A 69 -24.98 10.16 -8.75
C ALA A 69 -24.04 9.15 -9.43
N ALA A 70 -22.85 8.94 -8.89
CA ALA A 70 -21.91 7.94 -9.42
C ALA A 70 -22.48 6.53 -9.32
N ALA A 71 -23.01 6.11 -8.17
CA ALA A 71 -23.60 4.80 -7.97
C ALA A 71 -24.86 4.57 -8.84
N GLN A 72 -25.70 5.60 -9.01
CA GLN A 72 -26.84 5.51 -9.92
C GLN A 72 -26.37 5.28 -11.36
N ARG A 73 -25.40 6.09 -11.82
CA ARG A 73 -24.86 5.98 -13.18
C ARG A 73 -24.17 4.65 -13.42
N GLU A 74 -23.43 4.12 -12.45
CA GLU A 74 -22.78 2.82 -12.57
C GLU A 74 -23.80 1.68 -12.73
N ARG A 75 -24.92 1.72 -12.03
CA ARG A 75 -26.02 0.75 -12.23
C ARG A 75 -26.56 0.76 -13.65
N GLU A 76 -26.59 1.93 -14.30
CA GLU A 76 -27.07 2.09 -15.68
C GLU A 76 -26.05 1.58 -16.71
N VAL A 77 -24.80 2.02 -16.59
CA VAL A 77 -23.76 1.79 -17.62
C VAL A 77 -22.82 0.62 -17.32
N ARG A 78 -22.88 0.07 -16.12
CA ARG A 78 -22.04 -1.05 -15.65
C ARG A 78 -20.54 -0.80 -15.77
N HIS A 79 -20.13 0.46 -15.51
CA HIS A 79 -18.75 0.88 -15.63
C HIS A 79 -18.43 2.00 -14.63
N ASP A 80 -17.58 1.70 -13.63
CA ASP A 80 -17.23 2.58 -12.53
C ASP A 80 -16.54 3.89 -12.99
N VAL A 81 -15.51 3.79 -13.83
CA VAL A 81 -14.78 4.97 -14.32
C VAL A 81 -15.70 5.92 -15.09
N MET A 82 -16.56 5.39 -15.97
CA MET A 82 -17.53 6.22 -16.73
C MET A 82 -18.57 6.85 -15.82
N ALA A 83 -18.96 6.18 -14.74
CA ALA A 83 -19.86 6.73 -13.73
C ALA A 83 -19.24 7.91 -12.99
N HIS A 84 -17.95 7.80 -12.62
CA HIS A 84 -17.22 8.89 -11.97
C HIS A 84 -16.89 10.05 -12.92
N ILE A 85 -16.64 9.80 -14.20
CA ILE A 85 -16.54 10.85 -15.24
C ILE A 85 -17.85 11.63 -15.31
N TYR A 86 -18.98 10.94 -15.34
CA TYR A 86 -20.30 11.58 -15.35
C TYR A 86 -20.53 12.45 -14.09
N ALA A 87 -20.27 11.90 -12.91
CA ALA A 87 -20.43 12.64 -11.65
C ALA A 87 -19.49 13.85 -11.57
N TYR A 88 -18.26 13.73 -12.08
CA TYR A 88 -17.31 14.84 -12.11
C TYR A 88 -17.74 15.92 -13.14
N GLY A 89 -18.22 15.50 -14.31
CA GLY A 89 -18.74 16.43 -15.31
C GLY A 89 -20.01 17.19 -14.85
N LYS A 90 -20.81 16.62 -13.94
CA LYS A 90 -21.91 17.34 -13.29
C LYS A 90 -21.41 18.42 -12.32
N ALA A 91 -20.33 18.17 -11.60
CA ALA A 91 -19.72 19.14 -10.71
C ALA A 91 -18.96 20.25 -11.47
N ALA A 92 -18.36 19.90 -12.62
CA ALA A 92 -17.58 20.79 -13.47
C ALA A 92 -18.16 20.82 -14.92
N PRO A 93 -19.34 21.47 -15.14
CA PRO A 93 -20.06 21.39 -16.41
C PRO A 93 -19.31 21.94 -17.62
N SER A 94 -18.51 23.00 -17.48
CA SER A 94 -17.74 23.55 -18.59
C SER A 94 -16.62 22.64 -19.04
N ALA A 95 -16.14 21.78 -18.16
CA ALA A 95 -15.07 20.82 -18.40
C ALA A 95 -15.57 19.41 -18.76
N ALA A 96 -16.89 19.15 -18.71
CA ALA A 96 -17.44 17.82 -18.92
C ALA A 96 -17.01 17.18 -20.25
N GLY A 97 -16.90 17.98 -21.31
CA GLY A 97 -16.52 17.51 -22.66
C GLY A 97 -15.03 17.20 -22.85
N ILE A 98 -14.18 17.62 -21.93
CA ILE A 98 -12.74 17.40 -22.01
C ILE A 98 -12.22 16.38 -20.99
N LEU A 99 -13.09 15.91 -20.09
CA LEU A 99 -12.73 14.88 -19.13
C LEU A 99 -12.31 13.59 -19.84
N HIS A 100 -11.20 13.02 -19.39
CA HIS A 100 -10.71 11.72 -19.88
C HIS A 100 -10.31 11.70 -21.37
N LEU A 101 -10.02 12.86 -21.97
CA LEU A 101 -9.75 13.01 -23.40
C LEU A 101 -8.50 12.19 -23.81
N GLY A 102 -8.70 11.24 -24.73
CA GLY A 102 -7.65 10.34 -25.22
C GLY A 102 -7.28 9.19 -24.27
N ALA A 103 -7.76 9.21 -23.02
CA ALA A 103 -7.40 8.21 -22.02
C ALA A 103 -8.30 6.96 -22.06
N THR A 104 -7.85 5.90 -21.39
CA THR A 104 -8.63 4.72 -21.06
C THR A 104 -8.78 4.60 -19.54
N SER A 105 -9.65 3.72 -19.06
CA SER A 105 -9.89 3.54 -17.62
C SER A 105 -8.62 3.30 -16.82
N CYS A 106 -7.65 2.55 -17.36
CA CYS A 106 -6.40 2.27 -16.68
C CYS A 106 -5.52 3.50 -16.48
N TYR A 107 -5.76 4.60 -17.18
CA TYR A 107 -5.08 5.86 -16.88
C TYR A 107 -5.34 6.30 -15.43
N VAL A 108 -6.58 6.24 -14.96
CA VAL A 108 -6.89 6.65 -13.58
C VAL A 108 -6.75 5.49 -12.60
N THR A 109 -7.21 4.28 -12.94
CA THR A 109 -7.18 3.15 -12.00
C THR A 109 -5.74 2.75 -11.68
N ASP A 110 -4.91 2.55 -12.68
CA ASP A 110 -3.56 2.04 -12.51
C ASP A 110 -2.58 3.09 -11.97
N ASN A 111 -2.66 4.32 -12.47
CA ASN A 111 -1.83 5.40 -11.93
C ASN A 111 -2.22 5.75 -10.48
N ALA A 112 -3.52 5.71 -10.14
CA ALA A 112 -3.95 5.90 -8.76
C ALA A 112 -3.43 4.78 -7.84
N ASP A 113 -3.52 3.53 -8.26
CA ASP A 113 -2.97 2.41 -7.51
C ASP A 113 -1.48 2.60 -7.21
N LEU A 114 -0.68 2.98 -8.20
CA LEU A 114 0.76 3.24 -8.03
C LEU A 114 1.04 4.38 -7.03
N ILE A 115 0.23 5.45 -7.06
CA ILE A 115 0.32 6.55 -6.10
C ILE A 115 0.03 6.06 -4.69
N LEU A 116 -1.10 5.37 -4.49
CA LEU A 116 -1.52 4.87 -3.18
C LEU A 116 -0.55 3.83 -2.62
N TYR A 117 -0.03 2.92 -3.48
CA TYR A 117 0.96 1.92 -3.05
C TYR A 117 2.27 2.57 -2.64
N ARG A 118 2.78 3.55 -3.40
CA ARG A 118 3.97 4.32 -3.00
C ARG A 118 3.77 4.98 -1.64
N ASP A 119 2.66 5.67 -1.45
CA ASP A 119 2.38 6.40 -0.21
C ASP A 119 2.21 5.42 0.97
N GLY A 120 1.60 4.27 0.75
CA GLY A 120 1.53 3.18 1.72
C GLY A 120 2.91 2.61 2.08
N LEU A 121 3.77 2.35 1.10
CA LEU A 121 5.13 1.87 1.33
C LEU A 121 5.99 2.90 2.09
N VAL A 122 5.88 4.19 1.76
CA VAL A 122 6.56 5.27 2.49
C VAL A 122 6.13 5.29 3.96
N TYR A 123 4.84 5.15 4.22
CA TYR A 123 4.33 5.09 5.58
C TYR A 123 4.81 3.84 6.33
N LEU A 124 4.78 2.66 5.72
CA LEU A 124 5.28 1.42 6.32
C LEU A 124 6.79 1.49 6.57
N ARG A 125 7.54 2.12 5.68
CA ARG A 125 8.98 2.38 5.88
C ARG A 125 9.25 3.17 7.16
N ALA A 126 8.50 4.23 7.41
CA ALA A 126 8.64 5.03 8.63
C ALA A 126 8.30 4.20 9.89
N GLN A 127 7.30 3.34 9.82
CA GLN A 127 6.97 2.44 10.92
C GLN A 127 8.07 1.39 11.16
N LEU A 128 8.63 0.80 10.10
CA LEU A 128 9.75 -0.15 10.21
C LEU A 128 10.98 0.49 10.84
N LEU A 129 11.32 1.72 10.45
CA LEU A 129 12.41 2.49 11.08
C LEU A 129 12.19 2.68 12.58
N THR A 130 10.96 2.89 13.01
CA THR A 130 10.63 3.00 14.45
C THR A 130 10.89 1.67 15.17
N VAL A 131 10.52 0.54 14.59
CA VAL A 131 10.81 -0.80 15.15
C VAL A 131 12.31 -1.03 15.23
N LEU A 132 13.06 -0.72 14.19
CA LEU A 132 14.52 -0.83 14.14
C LEU A 132 15.20 0.00 15.22
N ASN A 133 14.79 1.26 15.38
CA ASN A 133 15.35 2.15 16.42
C ASN A 133 15.08 1.62 17.84
N ASN A 134 13.85 1.15 18.10
CA ASN A 134 13.51 0.55 19.39
C ASN A 134 14.38 -0.70 19.70
N LEU A 135 14.53 -1.57 18.70
CA LEU A 135 15.35 -2.77 18.85
C LEU A 135 16.83 -2.46 18.98
N ALA A 136 17.34 -1.45 18.27
CA ALA A 136 18.73 -1.01 18.40
C ALA A 136 19.02 -0.51 19.82
N ALA A 137 18.15 0.36 20.35
CA ALA A 137 18.26 0.84 21.73
C ALA A 137 18.17 -0.30 22.75
N PHE A 138 17.28 -1.27 22.53
CA PHE A 138 17.17 -2.46 23.36
C PHE A 138 18.44 -3.32 23.29
N ALA A 139 18.97 -3.57 22.11
CA ALA A 139 20.18 -4.36 21.90
C ALA A 139 21.40 -3.71 22.56
N GLU A 140 21.54 -2.40 22.45
CA GLU A 140 22.61 -1.63 23.08
C GLU A 140 22.49 -1.67 24.62
N LYS A 141 21.30 -1.42 25.17
CA LYS A 141 21.03 -1.47 26.60
C LYS A 141 21.43 -2.80 27.24
N TYR A 142 21.17 -3.90 26.54
CA TYR A 142 21.39 -5.25 27.03
C TYR A 142 22.60 -5.96 26.37
N ALA A 143 23.51 -5.19 25.77
CA ALA A 143 24.67 -5.72 25.04
C ALA A 143 25.58 -6.62 25.92
N ALA A 144 25.73 -6.27 27.19
CA ALA A 144 26.56 -7.03 28.16
C ALA A 144 25.74 -7.98 29.07
N THR A 145 24.41 -8.03 28.93
CA THR A 145 23.57 -8.87 29.80
C THR A 145 23.65 -10.33 29.37
N PRO A 146 24.23 -11.23 30.18
CA PRO A 146 24.37 -12.64 29.80
C PRO A 146 23.02 -13.35 29.83
N THR A 147 22.82 -14.26 28.92
CA THR A 147 21.67 -15.16 28.86
C THR A 147 22.08 -16.50 28.27
N LEU A 148 21.25 -17.50 28.44
CA LEU A 148 21.46 -18.82 27.85
C LEU A 148 21.09 -18.80 26.37
N GLY A 149 21.99 -19.23 25.51
CA GLY A 149 21.73 -19.49 24.11
C GLY A 149 21.10 -20.86 23.91
N TYR A 150 20.23 -21.00 22.92
CA TYR A 150 19.55 -22.25 22.57
C TYR A 150 19.85 -22.64 21.13
N THR A 151 20.12 -23.93 20.92
CA THR A 151 20.09 -24.59 19.60
C THR A 151 19.14 -25.77 19.69
N HIS A 152 18.35 -26.02 18.70
CA HIS A 152 17.29 -27.06 18.72
C HIS A 152 16.36 -26.94 19.95
N TYR A 153 16.19 -25.71 20.45
CA TYR A 153 15.49 -25.38 21.69
C TYR A 153 16.06 -26.11 22.93
N GLN A 154 17.33 -26.49 22.87
CA GLN A 154 18.08 -27.06 23.98
C GLN A 154 19.15 -26.07 24.47
N PRO A 155 19.43 -26.04 25.78
CA PRO A 155 20.51 -25.23 26.34
C PRO A 155 21.82 -25.48 25.60
N ALA A 156 22.49 -24.40 25.23
CA ALA A 156 23.78 -24.44 24.53
C ALA A 156 24.78 -23.53 25.24
N GLN A 157 25.41 -22.63 24.53
CA GLN A 157 26.44 -21.74 25.10
C GLN A 157 25.84 -20.41 25.55
N PRO A 158 26.47 -19.70 26.51
CA PRO A 158 26.10 -18.35 26.89
C PRO A 158 26.16 -17.37 25.70
N VAL A 159 25.19 -16.47 25.63
CA VAL A 159 25.16 -15.33 24.73
C VAL A 159 24.77 -14.08 25.52
N THR A 160 24.50 -12.94 24.85
CA THR A 160 23.89 -11.78 25.50
C THR A 160 22.51 -11.51 24.96
N VAL A 161 21.67 -10.87 25.76
CA VAL A 161 20.34 -10.44 25.35
C VAL A 161 20.44 -9.49 24.16
N GLY A 162 21.36 -8.52 24.19
CA GLY A 162 21.59 -7.60 23.08
C GLY A 162 22.01 -8.31 21.79
N LYS A 163 22.90 -9.33 21.86
CA LYS A 163 23.27 -10.14 20.68
C LYS A 163 22.05 -10.86 20.07
N ARG A 164 21.14 -11.37 20.91
CA ARG A 164 19.90 -12.00 20.44
C ARG A 164 19.02 -11.01 19.71
N ALA A 165 18.84 -9.80 20.26
CA ALA A 165 18.08 -8.74 19.59
C ALA A 165 18.73 -8.30 18.26
N ALA A 166 20.06 -8.32 18.17
CA ALA A 166 20.78 -8.03 16.94
C ALA A 166 20.49 -9.03 15.80
N LEU A 167 20.09 -10.26 16.10
CA LEU A 167 19.63 -11.20 15.07
C LEU A 167 18.31 -10.77 14.43
N TRP A 168 17.38 -10.26 15.24
CA TRP A 168 16.11 -9.71 14.73
C TRP A 168 16.33 -8.41 13.95
N LEU A 169 17.24 -7.55 14.43
CA LEU A 169 17.63 -6.33 13.73
C LEU A 169 18.20 -6.61 12.35
N GLN A 170 19.06 -7.63 12.23
CA GLN A 170 19.68 -7.98 10.95
C GLN A 170 18.64 -8.36 9.90
N ASP A 171 17.63 -9.16 10.26
CA ASP A 171 16.55 -9.54 9.33
C ASP A 171 15.76 -8.30 8.89
N LEU A 172 15.36 -7.45 9.86
CA LEU A 172 14.57 -6.24 9.58
C LEU A 172 15.37 -5.16 8.81
N LEU A 173 16.69 -5.12 8.93
CA LEU A 173 17.53 -4.26 8.10
C LEU A 173 17.53 -4.73 6.64
N SER A 174 17.58 -6.03 6.40
CA SER A 174 17.46 -6.59 5.05
C SER A 174 16.08 -6.29 4.44
N ASP A 175 15.00 -6.35 5.25
CA ASP A 175 13.66 -5.96 4.81
C ASP A 175 13.58 -4.47 4.47
N LEU A 176 14.28 -3.59 5.20
CA LEU A 176 14.35 -2.16 4.88
C LEU A 176 15.06 -1.92 3.54
N GLU A 177 16.17 -2.62 3.28
CA GLU A 177 16.90 -2.55 2.01
C GLU A 177 16.01 -2.99 0.83
N GLU A 178 15.24 -4.07 0.99
CA GLU A 178 14.30 -4.54 -0.02
C GLU A 178 13.16 -3.53 -0.24
N LEU A 179 12.61 -2.95 0.84
CA LEU A 179 11.57 -1.94 0.76
C LEU A 179 12.06 -0.68 0.03
N ASP A 180 13.28 -0.22 0.32
CA ASP A 180 13.90 0.93 -0.36
C ASP A 180 14.14 0.63 -1.84
N PHE A 181 14.54 -0.59 -2.18
CA PHE A 181 14.67 -1.04 -3.57
C PHE A 181 13.31 -1.04 -4.28
N VAL A 182 12.26 -1.55 -3.66
CA VAL A 182 10.90 -1.56 -4.24
C VAL A 182 10.42 -0.15 -4.48
N LEU A 183 10.53 0.75 -3.49
CA LEU A 183 10.19 2.17 -3.63
C LEU A 183 10.93 2.85 -4.78
N GLY A 184 12.24 2.68 -4.86
CA GLY A 184 13.08 3.26 -5.92
C GLY A 184 12.81 2.68 -7.32
N SER A 185 12.19 1.50 -7.40
CA SER A 185 11.86 0.83 -8.65
C SER A 185 10.48 1.22 -9.21
N LEU A 186 9.63 1.90 -8.42
CA LEU A 186 8.30 2.30 -8.89
C LEU A 186 8.41 3.31 -10.03
N ARG A 187 7.54 3.13 -11.02
CA ARG A 187 7.40 4.02 -12.17
C ARG A 187 5.92 4.31 -12.37
N PHE A 188 5.62 5.45 -12.95
CA PHE A 188 4.27 5.81 -13.32
C PHE A 188 3.84 5.05 -14.58
N LEU A 189 2.55 4.73 -14.74
CA LEU A 189 2.07 4.12 -15.98
C LEU A 189 2.10 5.16 -17.11
N GLY A 190 1.58 6.34 -16.85
CA GLY A 190 1.37 7.39 -17.84
C GLY A 190 0.11 7.22 -18.67
N CYS A 191 0.06 7.91 -19.79
CA CYS A 191 -1.07 7.96 -20.73
C CYS A 191 -0.85 6.96 -21.87
N ARG A 192 -0.99 5.66 -21.61
CA ARG A 192 -0.61 4.61 -22.57
C ARG A 192 -1.69 4.24 -23.59
N GLY A 193 -2.92 4.61 -23.32
CA GLY A 193 -4.04 4.25 -24.20
C GLY A 193 -4.44 2.78 -24.11
N THR A 194 -5.22 2.32 -25.07
CA THR A 194 -5.92 1.01 -25.02
C THR A 194 -4.98 -0.19 -25.09
N THR A 195 -3.88 -0.06 -25.83
CA THR A 195 -2.93 -1.15 -26.09
C THR A 195 -1.48 -0.80 -25.76
N GLY A 196 -1.25 0.33 -25.10
CA GLY A 196 0.08 0.79 -24.75
C GLY A 196 0.81 1.54 -25.88
N THR A 197 0.14 1.84 -26.98
CA THR A 197 0.70 2.47 -28.17
C THR A 197 0.51 3.99 -28.23
N GLU A 198 -0.22 4.56 -27.24
CA GLU A 198 -0.55 6.00 -27.18
C GLU A 198 -1.31 6.55 -28.41
N ALA A 199 -1.93 5.64 -29.21
CA ALA A 199 -2.54 5.99 -30.49
C ALA A 199 -3.56 7.12 -30.39
N SER A 200 -4.45 7.14 -29.39
CA SER A 200 -5.40 8.21 -29.19
C SER A 200 -4.74 9.56 -28.93
N PHE A 201 -3.60 9.58 -28.23
CA PHE A 201 -2.82 10.80 -28.00
C PHE A 201 -2.05 11.23 -29.24
N MET A 202 -1.55 10.26 -30.03
CA MET A 202 -0.96 10.53 -31.35
C MET A 202 -1.94 11.24 -32.27
N ASP A 203 -3.20 10.81 -32.28
CA ASP A 203 -4.25 11.48 -33.05
C ASP A 203 -4.54 12.90 -32.50
N LEU A 204 -4.64 13.07 -31.18
CA LEU A 204 -4.89 14.37 -30.57
C LEU A 204 -3.78 15.40 -30.80
N PHE A 205 -2.53 14.97 -30.83
CA PHE A 205 -1.35 15.80 -31.04
C PHE A 205 -0.84 15.76 -32.49
N GLU A 206 -1.64 15.27 -33.44
CA GLU A 206 -1.32 15.25 -34.88
C GLU A 206 0.04 14.59 -35.19
N GLY A 207 0.39 13.55 -34.44
CA GLY A 207 1.64 12.81 -34.61
C GLY A 207 2.86 13.39 -33.89
N ASP A 208 2.69 14.38 -33.01
CA ASP A 208 3.78 15.01 -32.26
C ASP A 208 4.14 14.16 -31.02
N GLU A 209 5.06 13.18 -31.20
CA GLU A 209 5.55 12.31 -30.13
C GLU A 209 6.19 13.09 -28.97
N ALA A 210 6.89 14.19 -29.26
CA ALA A 210 7.57 14.99 -28.24
C ALA A 210 6.56 15.63 -27.25
N LYS A 211 5.38 16.02 -27.71
CA LYS A 211 4.31 16.51 -26.84
C LYS A 211 3.73 15.39 -25.96
N ILE A 212 3.63 14.19 -26.47
CA ILE A 212 3.12 13.04 -25.69
C ILE A 212 4.12 12.68 -24.59
N ASP A 213 5.40 12.61 -24.90
CA ASP A 213 6.45 12.38 -23.93
C ASP A 213 6.46 13.47 -22.84
N GLU A 214 6.35 14.73 -23.24
CA GLU A 214 6.30 15.86 -22.31
C GLU A 214 5.04 15.84 -21.45
N MET A 215 3.88 15.47 -22.01
CA MET A 215 2.64 15.26 -21.25
C MET A 215 2.81 14.20 -20.17
N ASN A 216 3.34 13.03 -20.52
CA ASN A 216 3.62 11.94 -19.59
C ASN A 216 4.59 12.37 -18.50
N ARG A 217 5.67 13.07 -18.87
CA ARG A 217 6.68 13.58 -17.93
C ARG A 217 6.08 14.58 -16.94
N ARG A 218 5.26 15.52 -17.40
CA ARG A 218 4.60 16.52 -16.51
C ARG A 218 3.66 15.85 -15.52
N ILE A 219 2.81 14.96 -15.99
CA ILE A 219 1.86 14.26 -15.12
C ILE A 219 2.62 13.40 -14.11
N ALA A 220 3.60 12.60 -14.53
CA ALA A 220 4.38 11.78 -13.61
C ALA A 220 5.07 12.63 -12.52
N ALA A 221 5.70 13.74 -12.91
CA ALA A 221 6.38 14.66 -12.00
C ALA A 221 5.41 15.31 -10.99
N GLU A 222 4.20 15.67 -11.41
CA GLU A 222 3.16 16.22 -10.51
C GLU A 222 2.80 15.25 -9.38
N PHE A 223 2.84 13.95 -9.67
CA PHE A 223 2.60 12.90 -8.67
C PHE A 223 3.87 12.35 -8.02
N GLY A 224 5.03 12.97 -8.25
CA GLY A 224 6.29 12.62 -7.60
C GLY A 224 6.93 11.33 -8.12
N PHE A 225 6.73 11.00 -9.39
CA PHE A 225 7.42 9.92 -10.08
C PHE A 225 8.46 10.45 -11.03
N ASP A 226 9.67 9.90 -10.99
CA ASP A 226 10.80 10.33 -11.83
C ASP A 226 10.62 9.93 -13.30
N ALA A 227 9.88 8.86 -13.56
CA ALA A 227 9.68 8.35 -14.93
C ALA A 227 8.41 7.47 -15.02
N CYS A 228 7.93 7.34 -16.25
CA CYS A 228 6.95 6.31 -16.63
C CYS A 228 7.65 5.01 -17.01
N PHE A 229 6.91 3.89 -16.99
CA PHE A 229 7.37 2.65 -17.61
C PHE A 229 7.64 2.88 -19.11
N THR A 230 8.75 2.37 -19.61
CA THR A 230 9.13 2.55 -21.03
C THR A 230 8.18 1.79 -21.96
N VAL A 231 7.80 0.57 -21.58
CA VAL A 231 6.88 -0.28 -22.35
C VAL A 231 5.80 -0.83 -21.43
N CYS A 232 4.55 -0.67 -21.85
CA CYS A 232 3.39 -1.20 -21.16
C CYS A 232 2.34 -1.69 -22.18
N GLY A 233 1.41 -2.53 -21.73
CA GLY A 233 0.13 -2.68 -22.37
C GLY A 233 -0.83 -1.56 -21.95
N GLN A 234 -2.09 -1.87 -21.76
CA GLN A 234 -3.06 -0.93 -21.18
C GLN A 234 -2.78 -0.64 -19.71
N THR A 235 -2.18 -1.58 -18.99
CA THR A 235 -1.86 -1.54 -17.57
C THR A 235 -0.36 -1.47 -17.33
N TYR A 236 0.05 -1.06 -16.10
CA TYR A 236 1.43 -1.32 -15.69
C TYR A 236 1.66 -2.83 -15.49
N PRO A 237 2.92 -3.30 -15.58
CA PRO A 237 3.20 -4.73 -15.40
C PRO A 237 2.78 -5.22 -14.02
N ARG A 238 1.85 -6.19 -13.94
CA ARG A 238 1.36 -6.75 -12.66
C ARG A 238 2.47 -7.41 -11.81
N LYS A 239 3.64 -7.58 -12.38
CA LYS A 239 4.86 -7.92 -11.66
C LYS A 239 5.21 -6.93 -10.56
N VAL A 240 4.77 -5.68 -10.66
CA VAL A 240 4.93 -4.65 -9.62
C VAL A 240 4.16 -5.03 -8.36
N ASP A 241 2.89 -5.45 -8.50
CA ASP A 241 2.07 -5.89 -7.37
C ASP A 241 2.70 -7.10 -6.66
N ALA A 242 3.18 -8.07 -7.44
CA ALA A 242 3.88 -9.23 -6.90
C ALA A 242 5.14 -8.83 -6.12
N ARG A 243 5.90 -7.87 -6.62
CA ARG A 243 7.09 -7.35 -5.93
C ARG A 243 6.73 -6.65 -4.62
N ILE A 244 5.68 -5.83 -4.62
CA ILE A 244 5.20 -5.15 -3.43
C ILE A 244 4.73 -6.15 -2.37
N LEU A 245 3.82 -7.06 -2.70
CA LEU A 245 3.30 -8.01 -1.71
C LEU A 245 4.37 -9.01 -1.23
N ASN A 246 5.32 -9.40 -2.07
CA ASN A 246 6.46 -10.23 -1.64
C ASN A 246 7.35 -9.48 -0.64
N CYS A 247 7.63 -8.21 -0.85
CA CYS A 247 8.36 -7.37 0.10
C CYS A 247 7.63 -7.27 1.46
N LEU A 248 6.31 -7.00 1.45
CA LEU A 248 5.51 -6.96 2.67
C LEU A 248 5.46 -8.32 3.37
N SER A 249 5.41 -9.41 2.61
CA SER A 249 5.47 -10.78 3.13
C SER A 249 6.83 -11.11 3.76
N SER A 250 7.93 -10.69 3.15
CA SER A 250 9.29 -10.84 3.70
C SER A 250 9.40 -10.16 5.06
N MET A 251 9.00 -8.90 5.14
CA MET A 251 8.95 -8.14 6.39
C MET A 251 8.08 -8.83 7.47
N ALA A 252 6.92 -9.36 7.07
CA ALA A 252 6.05 -10.09 8.00
C ALA A 252 6.72 -11.37 8.54
N GLN A 253 7.56 -12.06 7.76
CA GLN A 253 8.33 -13.22 8.20
C GLN A 253 9.34 -12.85 9.29
N SER A 254 10.08 -11.75 9.12
CA SER A 254 11.05 -11.26 10.09
C SER A 254 10.38 -10.86 11.41
N VAL A 255 9.28 -10.11 11.34
CA VAL A 255 8.51 -9.73 12.53
C VAL A 255 7.87 -10.96 13.20
N TYR A 256 7.40 -11.93 12.42
CA TYR A 256 6.88 -13.21 12.94
C TYR A 256 7.96 -13.97 13.72
N ARG A 257 9.16 -14.09 13.14
CA ARG A 257 10.30 -14.74 13.81
C ARG A 257 10.61 -14.08 15.16
N MET A 258 10.76 -12.77 15.20
CA MET A 258 10.97 -12.00 16.42
C MET A 258 9.88 -12.25 17.46
N ALA A 259 8.61 -12.12 17.05
CA ALA A 259 7.46 -12.32 17.94
C ALA A 259 7.38 -13.76 18.48
N ASN A 260 7.74 -14.74 17.66
CA ASN A 260 7.76 -16.14 18.08
C ASN A 260 8.86 -16.43 19.10
N ASP A 261 10.06 -15.88 18.90
CA ASP A 261 11.16 -15.97 19.87
C ASP A 261 10.75 -15.31 21.21
N ILE A 262 10.13 -14.12 21.18
CA ILE A 262 9.67 -13.42 22.37
C ILE A 262 8.64 -14.28 23.15
N ARG A 263 7.72 -14.95 22.46
CA ARG A 263 6.74 -15.86 23.10
C ARG A 263 7.43 -17.01 23.85
N LEU A 264 8.44 -17.63 23.25
CA LEU A 264 9.24 -18.71 23.88
C LEU A 264 10.04 -18.17 25.06
N LEU A 265 10.68 -17.01 24.90
CA LEU A 265 11.48 -16.38 25.95
C LEU A 265 10.61 -15.89 27.11
N GLN A 266 9.37 -15.48 26.87
CA GLN A 266 8.42 -15.14 27.92
C GLN A 266 7.97 -16.37 28.72
N HIS A 267 7.82 -17.52 28.05
CA HIS A 267 7.59 -18.80 28.75
C HIS A 267 8.75 -19.11 29.71
N ASP A 268 9.98 -18.92 29.25
CA ASP A 268 11.20 -19.16 30.04
C ASP A 268 11.52 -18.01 31.03
N ARG A 269 10.66 -16.98 31.11
CA ARG A 269 10.83 -15.79 31.97
C ARG A 269 12.13 -15.00 31.71
N GLN A 270 12.60 -15.01 30.46
CA GLN A 270 13.81 -14.28 30.06
C GLN A 270 13.50 -12.92 29.44
N LEU A 271 12.37 -12.80 28.78
CA LEU A 271 11.82 -11.55 28.23
C LEU A 271 10.32 -11.49 28.46
N GLU A 272 9.77 -10.28 28.46
CA GLU A 272 8.35 -10.06 28.57
C GLU A 272 7.92 -8.92 27.62
N GLU A 273 6.85 -9.16 26.83
CA GLU A 273 6.21 -8.06 26.10
C GLU A 273 5.55 -7.08 27.07
N PRO A 274 5.33 -5.81 26.67
CA PRO A 274 4.71 -4.83 27.55
C PRO A 274 3.31 -5.27 27.96
N PHE A 275 3.00 -5.05 29.25
CA PHE A 275 1.69 -5.32 29.82
C PHE A 275 1.16 -4.04 30.46
N GLU A 276 -0.01 -3.59 30.01
CA GLU A 276 -0.63 -2.33 30.44
C GLU A 276 -1.30 -2.49 31.81
N GLU A 277 -1.39 -1.40 32.57
CA GLU A 277 -1.89 -1.39 33.95
C GLU A 277 -3.29 -2.02 34.09
N HIS A 278 -4.16 -1.77 33.14
CA HIS A 278 -5.54 -2.30 33.14
C HIS A 278 -5.74 -3.48 32.18
N GLN A 279 -4.66 -4.03 31.62
CA GLN A 279 -4.75 -5.15 30.70
C GLN A 279 -5.15 -6.43 31.44
N ILE A 280 -6.14 -7.15 30.92
CA ILE A 280 -6.54 -8.47 31.42
C ILE A 280 -5.80 -9.53 30.59
N GLY A 281 -4.88 -10.26 31.21
CA GLY A 281 -4.12 -11.33 30.56
C GLY A 281 -4.89 -12.64 30.41
N SER A 282 -5.85 -12.88 31.29
CA SER A 282 -6.69 -14.09 31.29
C SER A 282 -8.01 -13.81 31.99
N SER A 283 -9.12 -14.31 31.43
CA SER A 283 -10.46 -14.19 32.03
C SER A 283 -10.64 -15.07 33.28
N ALA A 284 -9.78 -16.07 33.46
CA ALA A 284 -9.89 -17.04 34.56
C ALA A 284 -8.78 -16.91 35.62
N MET A 285 -7.61 -16.35 35.24
CA MET A 285 -6.43 -16.32 36.10
C MET A 285 -5.80 -14.92 36.08
N ALA A 286 -6.02 -14.14 37.13
CA ALA A 286 -5.59 -12.74 37.20
C ALA A 286 -4.06 -12.54 37.12
N TYR A 287 -3.27 -13.52 37.55
CA TYR A 287 -1.80 -13.48 37.52
C TYR A 287 -1.19 -13.81 36.16
N LYS A 288 -1.99 -14.32 35.21
CA LYS A 288 -1.50 -14.84 33.95
C LYS A 288 -1.25 -13.69 32.95
N ARG A 289 -0.01 -13.57 32.50
CA ARG A 289 0.41 -12.61 31.47
C ARG A 289 0.69 -13.35 30.17
N ASN A 290 -0.28 -13.33 29.26
CA ASN A 290 -0.13 -13.96 27.95
C ASN A 290 0.55 -12.97 26.98
N PRO A 291 1.46 -13.44 26.10
CA PRO A 291 2.09 -12.62 25.07
C PRO A 291 1.12 -12.36 23.88
N MET A 292 0.00 -11.69 24.18
CA MET A 292 -1.12 -11.56 23.24
C MET A 292 -0.80 -10.71 22.01
N ARG A 293 0.13 -9.73 22.15
CA ARG A 293 0.57 -8.91 21.03
C ARG A 293 1.44 -9.73 20.08
N CYS A 294 2.40 -10.47 20.61
CA CYS A 294 3.23 -11.37 19.81
C CYS A 294 2.41 -12.50 19.17
N GLU A 295 1.39 -13.04 19.86
CA GLU A 295 0.46 -14.02 19.27
C GLU A 295 -0.32 -13.42 18.10
N ARG A 296 -0.78 -12.18 18.22
CA ARG A 296 -1.48 -11.46 17.16
C ARG A 296 -0.57 -11.15 15.98
N ILE A 297 0.67 -10.71 16.22
CA ILE A 297 1.68 -10.55 15.18
C ILE A 297 1.84 -11.85 14.39
N CYS A 298 2.06 -12.96 15.07
CA CYS A 298 2.23 -14.27 14.43
C CYS A 298 1.00 -14.66 13.59
N SER A 299 -0.18 -14.36 14.08
CA SER A 299 -1.45 -14.67 13.38
C SER A 299 -1.62 -13.83 12.11
N LEU A 300 -1.44 -12.50 12.21
CA LEU A 300 -1.55 -11.58 11.08
C LEU A 300 -0.46 -11.82 10.03
N SER A 301 0.76 -12.15 10.47
CA SER A 301 1.85 -12.47 9.53
C SER A 301 1.54 -13.69 8.66
N ARG A 302 0.91 -14.74 9.22
CA ARG A 302 0.46 -15.89 8.41
C ARG A 302 -0.59 -15.50 7.38
N TYR A 303 -1.51 -14.60 7.76
CA TYR A 303 -2.51 -14.08 6.84
C TYR A 303 -1.82 -13.35 5.67
N LEU A 304 -0.93 -12.41 5.96
CA LEU A 304 -0.22 -11.63 4.95
C LEU A 304 0.64 -12.52 4.03
N MET A 305 1.35 -13.50 4.58
CA MET A 305 2.14 -14.45 3.77
C MET A 305 1.25 -15.26 2.80
N ALA A 306 0.05 -15.65 3.23
CA ALA A 306 -0.90 -16.35 2.37
C ALA A 306 -1.51 -15.41 1.32
N ASP A 307 -1.88 -14.19 1.72
CA ASP A 307 -2.43 -13.18 0.82
C ASP A 307 -1.44 -12.78 -0.28
N ALA A 308 -0.16 -12.68 0.05
CA ALA A 308 0.89 -12.31 -0.89
C ALA A 308 1.02 -13.27 -2.09
N MET A 309 0.51 -14.48 -1.98
CA MET A 309 0.48 -15.44 -3.11
C MET A 309 -0.47 -15.03 -4.24
N ASN A 310 -1.44 -14.16 -3.97
CA ASN A 310 -2.38 -13.68 -4.98
C ASN A 310 -1.67 -12.93 -6.12
N ALA A 311 -0.78 -12.01 -5.80
CA ALA A 311 -0.16 -11.13 -6.79
C ALA A 311 0.75 -11.88 -7.81
N PRO A 312 1.65 -12.80 -7.43
CA PRO A 312 2.42 -13.56 -8.42
C PRO A 312 1.54 -14.48 -9.27
N MET A 313 0.47 -15.09 -8.73
CA MET A 313 -0.48 -15.86 -9.51
C MET A 313 -1.20 -14.97 -10.52
N THR A 314 -1.70 -13.80 -10.11
CA THR A 314 -2.35 -12.82 -10.98
C THR A 314 -1.39 -12.33 -12.08
N ALA A 315 -0.14 -12.01 -11.73
CA ALA A 315 0.87 -11.58 -12.70
C ALA A 315 1.17 -12.64 -13.76
N SER A 316 1.04 -13.93 -13.42
CA SER A 316 1.34 -15.06 -14.31
C SER A 316 0.28 -15.31 -15.38
N VAL A 317 -0.93 -14.79 -15.21
CA VAL A 317 -2.08 -15.03 -16.11
C VAL A 317 -2.50 -13.77 -16.88
N GLN A 318 -1.68 -12.74 -16.92
CA GLN A 318 -1.94 -11.56 -17.75
C GLN A 318 -1.74 -11.90 -19.23
N TRP A 319 -2.73 -11.54 -20.06
CA TRP A 319 -2.75 -11.84 -21.49
C TRP A 319 -2.49 -10.60 -22.31
N MET A 320 -1.51 -10.67 -23.21
CA MET A 320 -1.26 -9.65 -24.22
C MET A 320 -1.28 -8.23 -23.60
N GLU A 321 -2.04 -7.30 -24.13
CA GLU A 321 -2.09 -5.91 -23.69
C GLU A 321 -3.05 -5.66 -22.51
N ARG A 322 -4.04 -6.54 -22.30
CA ARG A 322 -5.03 -6.43 -21.23
C ARG A 322 -5.87 -7.69 -21.03
N THR A 323 -6.08 -8.07 -19.77
CA THR A 323 -7.17 -8.91 -19.30
C THR A 323 -7.80 -8.26 -18.07
N LEU A 324 -9.08 -8.51 -17.77
CA LEU A 324 -9.75 -8.02 -16.56
C LEU A 324 -9.65 -9.01 -15.38
N ASP A 325 -9.01 -10.14 -15.59
CA ASP A 325 -8.85 -11.22 -14.61
C ASP A 325 -8.17 -10.77 -13.30
N ASP A 326 -7.32 -9.77 -13.41
CA ASP A 326 -6.61 -9.16 -12.27
C ASP A 326 -7.51 -8.34 -11.33
N SER A 327 -8.56 -7.72 -11.84
CA SER A 327 -9.25 -6.61 -11.20
C SER A 327 -9.84 -6.97 -9.84
N ALA A 328 -10.67 -7.99 -9.75
CA ALA A 328 -11.33 -8.38 -8.50
C ALA A 328 -10.33 -8.86 -7.44
N ASN A 329 -9.33 -9.65 -7.85
CA ASN A 329 -8.29 -10.15 -6.94
C ASN A 329 -7.48 -8.99 -6.35
N ARG A 330 -7.02 -8.05 -7.18
CA ARG A 330 -6.21 -6.89 -6.76
C ARG A 330 -6.96 -5.95 -5.83
N ARG A 331 -8.27 -5.77 -6.03
CA ARG A 331 -9.14 -4.95 -5.15
C ARG A 331 -9.19 -5.46 -3.71
N LEU A 332 -8.93 -6.75 -3.50
CA LEU A 332 -8.86 -7.40 -2.19
C LEU A 332 -7.42 -7.50 -1.71
N SER A 333 -6.58 -8.22 -2.43
CA SER A 333 -5.24 -8.60 -1.98
C SER A 333 -4.31 -7.40 -1.73
N MET A 334 -4.32 -6.39 -2.59
CA MET A 334 -3.41 -5.26 -2.42
C MET A 334 -3.76 -4.41 -1.18
N PRO A 335 -4.98 -3.89 -1.01
CA PRO A 335 -5.32 -3.14 0.20
C PRO A 335 -5.18 -3.97 1.48
N GLU A 336 -5.64 -5.22 1.49
CA GLU A 336 -5.55 -6.07 2.68
C GLU A 336 -4.11 -6.41 3.05
N GLY A 337 -3.22 -6.57 2.07
CA GLY A 337 -1.78 -6.73 2.29
C GLY A 337 -1.18 -5.53 3.02
N PHE A 338 -1.49 -4.31 2.58
CA PHE A 338 -1.04 -3.07 3.23
C PHE A 338 -1.64 -2.89 4.63
N LEU A 339 -2.94 -3.09 4.79
CA LEU A 339 -3.63 -3.00 6.09
C LEU A 339 -3.06 -4.01 7.10
N CYS A 340 -2.75 -5.22 6.64
CA CYS A 340 -2.17 -6.26 7.47
C CYS A 340 -0.72 -5.94 7.87
N ALA A 341 0.11 -5.45 6.94
CA ALA A 341 1.48 -5.02 7.20
C ALA A 341 1.52 -3.86 8.22
N ASP A 342 0.63 -2.88 8.07
CA ASP A 342 0.46 -1.79 9.02
C ASP A 342 0.12 -2.30 10.43
N ALA A 343 -0.86 -3.19 10.54
CA ALA A 343 -1.24 -3.78 11.82
C ALA A 343 -0.09 -4.53 12.49
N ILE A 344 0.70 -5.30 11.71
CA ILE A 344 1.88 -6.03 12.19
C ILE A 344 2.94 -5.06 12.74
N LEU A 345 3.28 -4.01 11.99
CA LEU A 345 4.30 -3.04 12.39
C LEU A 345 3.86 -2.22 13.61
N ARG A 346 2.60 -1.81 13.70
CA ARG A 346 2.07 -1.12 14.89
C ARG A 346 2.19 -1.96 16.16
N LEU A 347 1.87 -3.25 16.06
CA LEU A 347 2.06 -4.18 17.16
C LEU A 347 3.55 -4.37 17.49
N ALA A 348 4.40 -4.50 16.49
CA ALA A 348 5.84 -4.62 16.66
C ALA A 348 6.45 -3.38 17.34
N GLN A 349 6.01 -2.16 16.96
CA GLN A 349 6.41 -0.93 17.64
C GLN A 349 6.05 -0.95 19.12
N ASN A 350 4.82 -1.34 19.45
CA ASN A 350 4.38 -1.43 20.84
C ASN A 350 5.20 -2.46 21.63
N VAL A 351 5.42 -3.64 21.07
CA VAL A 351 6.21 -4.69 21.70
C VAL A 351 7.65 -4.24 21.92
N THR A 352 8.32 -3.72 20.88
CA THR A 352 9.74 -3.35 20.95
C THR A 352 10.01 -2.12 21.83
N ASN A 353 9.07 -1.20 21.92
CA ASN A 353 9.17 -0.02 22.79
C ASN A 353 9.09 -0.39 24.27
N GLY A 354 8.39 -1.45 24.64
CA GLY A 354 8.19 -1.86 26.03
C GLY A 354 8.79 -3.21 26.41
N LEU A 355 9.63 -3.79 25.55
CA LEU A 355 10.26 -5.10 25.78
C LEU A 355 11.21 -5.03 26.99
N ARG A 356 11.11 -5.99 27.87
CA ARG A 356 11.90 -6.03 29.10
C ARG A 356 12.31 -7.46 29.51
#